data_5a6f042fa4bd0ecf44ff44e63d01eaaf
#
_entry.id   5a6f042fa4bd0ecf44ff44e63d01eaaf
#
_cell.length_a   1.000
_cell.length_b   1.000
_cell.length_c   1.000
_cell.angle_alpha   90.00
_cell.angle_beta   90.00
_cell.angle_gamma   90.00
#
_symmetry.space_group_name_H-M   'P 1'
#
loop_
_entity.id
_entity.type
_entity.pdbx_description
1 polymer ?
#
loop_
_entity_poly.entity_id
_entity_poly.type
_entity_poly.pdbx_seq_one_letter_code
_entity_poly.pdbx_strand_id
1 'polypeptide(L)'
;MERNIHKGRCLVCGNIVEAGEGFRRYVRGRGKRVLCERHASNLEYYHDSDIFRADSIGTNKKMPLTRQLVGVEIEMDCNKTDEVYLRFRGTLERVGYCLENDCTVRGGEAPSPKMQGLAHISKVLQNNEDIFYAFTNNTGAHIHTSTTRIDYIRRYYHSIFMPLNDYIKAHSSEWRVDKFGSDFRGYASSIDKYTDPESHENFVNCQHEHTIEFRLPRIRERHQFMNCIKFWREVGFLIENFDFNASADNDIRKTNAKKCGDEVVKLAVKYFGV
;
A
#
# COMPACT_ATOMS: atom_id res chain seq x y z
N MET A 1 -13.93 -13.96 -18.65
CA MET A 1 -12.55 -14.49 -18.76
C MET A 1 -12.53 -15.59 -19.82
N GLU A 2 -11.45 -15.69 -20.60
CA GLU A 2 -11.29 -16.76 -21.60
C GLU A 2 -10.56 -17.96 -20.96
N ARG A 3 -10.89 -19.18 -21.39
CA ARG A 3 -10.14 -20.37 -20.99
C ARG A 3 -8.67 -20.25 -21.42
N ASN A 4 -7.78 -20.75 -20.57
CA ASN A 4 -6.37 -20.79 -20.90
C ASN A 4 -6.08 -21.85 -21.97
N ILE A 5 -5.43 -21.44 -23.07
CA ILE A 5 -5.12 -22.32 -24.22
C ILE A 5 -3.63 -22.69 -24.31
N HIS A 6 -2.81 -22.16 -23.42
CA HIS A 6 -1.36 -22.44 -23.39
C HIS A 6 -0.91 -22.74 -21.97
N LYS A 7 0.06 -23.63 -21.82
CA LYS A 7 0.74 -23.83 -20.55
C LYS A 7 1.36 -22.51 -20.06
N GLY A 8 1.10 -22.16 -18.79
CA GLY A 8 1.62 -20.92 -18.20
C GLY A 8 1.73 -21.03 -16.69
N ARG A 9 2.09 -19.91 -16.05
CA ARG A 9 2.08 -19.81 -14.60
C ARG A 9 0.92 -18.93 -14.16
N CYS A 10 0.23 -19.34 -13.11
CA CYS A 10 -0.79 -18.52 -12.48
C CYS A 10 -0.18 -17.20 -12.01
N LEU A 11 -0.82 -16.08 -12.39
CA LEU A 11 -0.37 -14.74 -12.02
C LEU A 11 -0.34 -14.53 -10.49
N VAL A 12 -1.22 -15.22 -9.76
CA VAL A 12 -1.37 -15.06 -8.30
C VAL A 12 -0.44 -15.97 -7.51
N CYS A 13 -0.46 -17.29 -7.76
CA CYS A 13 0.29 -18.25 -6.94
C CYS A 13 1.56 -18.80 -7.59
N GLY A 14 1.86 -18.41 -8.85
CA GLY A 14 3.03 -18.92 -9.58
C GLY A 14 2.95 -20.38 -10.01
N ASN A 15 1.91 -21.15 -9.61
CA ASN A 15 1.75 -22.54 -9.98
C ASN A 15 1.58 -22.71 -11.49
N ILE A 16 2.08 -23.83 -12.01
CA ILE A 16 1.89 -24.19 -13.41
C ILE A 16 0.39 -24.48 -13.64
N VAL A 17 -0.14 -23.91 -14.70
CA VAL A 17 -1.49 -24.13 -15.22
C VAL A 17 -1.36 -24.69 -16.62
N GLU A 18 -1.85 -25.89 -16.83
CA GLU A 18 -1.73 -26.56 -18.14
C GLU A 18 -2.71 -25.95 -19.15
N ALA A 19 -2.48 -26.22 -20.42
CA ALA A 19 -3.38 -25.82 -21.50
C ALA A 19 -4.76 -26.45 -21.29
N GLY A 20 -5.81 -25.67 -21.42
CA GLY A 20 -7.19 -26.10 -21.12
C GLY A 20 -7.61 -25.94 -19.67
N GLU A 21 -6.67 -25.70 -18.75
CA GLU A 21 -6.94 -25.44 -17.33
C GLU A 21 -6.91 -23.94 -17.04
N GLY A 22 -7.73 -23.52 -16.05
CA GLY A 22 -7.75 -22.12 -15.61
C GLY A 22 -8.21 -21.15 -16.70
N PHE A 23 -7.88 -19.89 -16.54
CA PHE A 23 -8.40 -18.80 -17.37
C PHE A 23 -7.30 -17.81 -17.76
N ARG A 24 -7.58 -17.02 -18.80
CA ARG A 24 -6.75 -15.90 -19.24
C ARG A 24 -7.43 -14.58 -18.96
N ARG A 25 -6.68 -13.64 -18.38
CA ARG A 25 -7.10 -12.26 -18.19
C ARG A 25 -6.13 -11.32 -18.88
N TYR A 26 -6.67 -10.27 -19.47
CA TYR A 26 -5.82 -9.20 -20.01
C TYR A 26 -5.36 -8.29 -18.88
N VAL A 27 -4.04 -8.13 -18.75
CA VAL A 27 -3.39 -7.20 -17.84
C VAL A 27 -2.72 -6.11 -18.67
N ARG A 28 -3.11 -4.86 -18.48
CA ARG A 28 -2.61 -3.73 -19.27
C ARG A 28 -1.09 -3.59 -19.16
N GLY A 29 -0.44 -3.40 -20.29
CA GLY A 29 1.04 -3.32 -20.38
C GLY A 29 1.77 -4.66 -20.29
N ARG A 30 1.05 -5.77 -19.99
CA ARG A 30 1.64 -7.12 -19.84
C ARG A 30 0.94 -8.18 -20.70
N GLY A 31 -0.13 -7.79 -21.42
CA GLY A 31 -0.90 -8.72 -22.27
C GLY A 31 -1.72 -9.73 -21.47
N LYS A 32 -2.11 -10.83 -22.12
CA LYS A 32 -2.91 -11.89 -21.49
C LYS A 32 -2.07 -12.67 -20.47
N ARG A 33 -2.58 -12.83 -19.24
CA ARG A 33 -1.97 -13.59 -18.14
C ARG A 33 -2.86 -14.75 -17.75
N VAL A 34 -2.25 -15.81 -17.23
CA VAL A 34 -2.94 -17.05 -16.84
C VAL A 34 -3.28 -16.99 -15.35
N LEU A 35 -4.48 -17.50 -15.03
CA LEU A 35 -4.96 -17.71 -13.66
C LEU A 35 -5.38 -19.19 -13.53
N CYS A 36 -5.01 -19.86 -12.44
CA CYS A 36 -5.58 -21.17 -12.15
C CYS A 36 -7.05 -21.04 -11.76
N GLU A 37 -7.81 -22.15 -11.80
CA GLU A 37 -9.25 -22.13 -11.55
C GLU A 37 -9.60 -21.52 -10.19
N ARG A 38 -8.85 -21.89 -9.14
CA ARG A 38 -9.03 -21.34 -7.79
C ARG A 38 -8.91 -19.80 -7.78
N HIS A 39 -7.93 -19.23 -8.47
CA HIS A 39 -7.70 -17.78 -8.49
C HIS A 39 -8.59 -17.05 -9.49
N ALA A 40 -9.08 -17.74 -10.49
CA ALA A 40 -10.07 -17.19 -11.42
C ALA A 40 -11.46 -17.10 -10.82
N SER A 41 -11.88 -18.12 -10.06
CA SER A 41 -13.20 -18.18 -9.40
C SER A 41 -13.29 -17.26 -8.16
N ASN A 42 -12.17 -16.95 -7.54
CA ASN A 42 -12.09 -16.17 -6.29
C ASN A 42 -11.44 -14.80 -6.47
N LEU A 43 -11.38 -14.27 -7.70
CA LEU A 43 -10.79 -12.95 -7.99
C LEU A 43 -11.42 -11.79 -7.18
N GLU A 44 -12.62 -12.01 -6.66
CA GLU A 44 -13.33 -11.07 -5.79
C GLU A 44 -12.86 -11.12 -4.32
N TYR A 45 -12.02 -12.10 -3.95
CA TYR A 45 -11.61 -12.36 -2.56
C TYR A 45 -10.10 -12.26 -2.31
N TYR A 46 -9.28 -11.99 -3.34
CA TYR A 46 -7.85 -11.89 -3.14
C TYR A 46 -7.41 -10.45 -2.93
N HIS A 47 -6.77 -10.20 -1.79
CA HIS A 47 -5.97 -9.01 -1.61
C HIS A 47 -4.85 -8.96 -2.66
N ASP A 48 -4.66 -7.84 -3.30
CA ASP A 48 -3.66 -7.64 -4.34
C ASP A 48 -2.21 -7.79 -3.88
N SER A 49 -1.97 -7.80 -2.55
CA SER A 49 -0.69 -8.26 -2.01
C SER A 49 -0.27 -9.62 -2.57
N ASP A 50 -1.23 -10.52 -2.82
CA ASP A 50 -0.97 -11.85 -3.38
C ASP A 50 -0.73 -11.82 -4.90
N ILE A 51 -1.41 -10.95 -5.63
CA ILE A 51 -1.18 -10.73 -7.07
C ILE A 51 0.19 -10.06 -7.29
N PHE A 52 0.57 -9.13 -6.44
CA PHE A 52 1.87 -8.47 -6.48
C PHE A 52 3.03 -9.39 -6.09
N ARG A 53 2.82 -10.36 -5.20
CA ARG A 53 3.80 -11.37 -4.85
C ARG A 53 4.23 -12.22 -6.04
N ALA A 54 3.28 -12.67 -6.87
CA ALA A 54 3.59 -13.51 -8.02
C ALA A 54 4.49 -12.79 -9.05
N ASP A 55 4.31 -11.50 -9.24
CA ASP A 55 5.14 -10.69 -10.13
C ASP A 55 6.53 -10.37 -9.53
N SER A 56 6.68 -10.35 -8.21
CA SER A 56 7.97 -10.16 -7.55
C SER A 56 8.81 -11.44 -7.50
N ILE A 57 8.18 -12.60 -7.49
CA ILE A 57 8.85 -13.92 -7.49
C ILE A 57 9.42 -14.26 -8.87
N GLY A 58 8.84 -13.76 -9.97
CA GLY A 58 9.27 -14.06 -11.34
C GLY A 58 10.54 -13.37 -11.79
N THR A 59 11.08 -12.44 -11.05
CA THR A 59 12.32 -11.76 -11.36
C THR A 59 13.26 -11.78 -10.17
N ASN A 60 14.14 -12.81 -10.11
CA ASN A 60 15.37 -12.82 -9.29
C ASN A 60 16.35 -11.68 -9.68
N LYS A 61 15.88 -10.64 -10.31
CA LYS A 61 16.65 -9.42 -10.52
C LYS A 61 16.49 -8.59 -9.27
N LYS A 62 17.56 -8.54 -8.45
CA LYS A 62 17.74 -7.47 -7.46
C LYS A 62 17.31 -6.16 -8.13
N MET A 63 16.22 -5.59 -7.69
CA MET A 63 15.80 -4.29 -8.20
C MET A 63 16.92 -3.30 -7.91
N PRO A 64 17.31 -2.48 -8.89
CA PRO A 64 18.26 -1.42 -8.61
C PRO A 64 17.69 -0.57 -7.47
N LEU A 65 18.46 -0.39 -6.41
CA LEU A 65 18.14 0.37 -5.18
C LEU A 65 17.70 1.82 -5.41
N THR A 66 17.66 2.27 -6.66
CA THR A 66 17.37 3.64 -7.06
C THR A 66 15.89 3.96 -7.25
N ARG A 67 14.98 2.97 -7.13
CA ARG A 67 13.55 3.20 -7.41
C ARG A 67 12.66 2.50 -6.39
N GLN A 68 12.26 3.27 -5.38
CA GLN A 68 11.26 2.84 -4.41
C GLN A 68 9.91 2.65 -5.08
N LEU A 69 9.29 1.46 -4.94
CA LEU A 69 7.95 1.19 -5.42
C LEU A 69 6.92 1.58 -4.36
N VAL A 70 5.77 2.04 -4.85
CA VAL A 70 4.61 2.39 -4.04
C VAL A 70 3.39 1.67 -4.58
N GLY A 71 2.55 1.16 -3.70
CA GLY A 71 1.18 0.74 -3.94
C GLY A 71 0.21 1.61 -3.15
N VAL A 72 -1.02 1.71 -3.62
CA VAL A 72 -2.09 2.42 -2.91
C VAL A 72 -3.34 1.57 -2.99
N GLU A 73 -4.00 1.38 -1.86
CA GLU A 73 -5.33 0.77 -1.76
C GLU A 73 -6.33 1.89 -1.47
N ILE A 74 -7.39 1.97 -2.27
CA ILE A 74 -8.42 3.01 -2.16
C ILE A 74 -9.74 2.34 -1.79
N GLU A 75 -10.22 2.57 -0.59
CA GLU A 75 -11.53 2.10 -0.14
C GLU A 75 -12.62 3.10 -0.55
N MET A 76 -13.79 2.58 -0.94
CA MET A 76 -14.93 3.37 -1.38
C MET A 76 -16.21 2.94 -0.65
N ASP A 77 -16.91 3.90 -0.02
CA ASP A 77 -18.19 3.65 0.63
C ASP A 77 -19.34 4.28 -0.18
N CYS A 78 -19.70 3.62 -1.27
CA CYS A 78 -20.78 4.05 -2.15
C CYS A 78 -21.54 2.87 -2.73
N ASN A 79 -22.68 3.14 -3.37
CA ASN A 79 -23.43 2.09 -4.04
C ASN A 79 -22.73 1.68 -5.34
N LYS A 80 -22.50 0.38 -5.53
CA LYS A 80 -21.87 -0.18 -6.74
C LYS A 80 -22.65 0.04 -8.04
N THR A 81 -23.92 0.46 -7.94
CA THR A 81 -24.76 0.83 -9.11
C THR A 81 -24.72 2.32 -9.42
N ASP A 82 -24.03 3.11 -8.61
CA ASP A 82 -23.88 4.55 -8.84
C ASP A 82 -23.07 4.82 -10.11
N GLU A 83 -23.57 5.72 -10.96
CA GLU A 83 -22.96 6.03 -12.25
C GLU A 83 -21.55 6.61 -12.11
N VAL A 84 -21.35 7.47 -11.09
CA VAL A 84 -20.03 8.05 -10.80
C VAL A 84 -19.06 6.96 -10.36
N TYR A 85 -19.50 6.04 -9.50
CA TYR A 85 -18.72 4.89 -9.10
C TYR A 85 -18.34 4.00 -10.28
N LEU A 86 -19.31 3.65 -11.14
CA LEU A 86 -19.07 2.79 -12.31
C LEU A 86 -18.07 3.42 -13.28
N ARG A 87 -18.14 4.73 -13.47
CA ARG A 87 -17.17 5.46 -14.30
C ARG A 87 -15.79 5.47 -13.67
N PHE A 88 -15.68 5.74 -12.35
CA PHE A 88 -14.42 5.72 -11.62
C PHE A 88 -13.80 4.33 -11.62
N ARG A 89 -14.59 3.30 -11.31
CA ARG A 89 -14.21 1.90 -11.42
C ARG A 89 -13.63 1.57 -12.80
N GLY A 90 -14.32 1.94 -13.89
CA GLY A 90 -13.82 1.72 -15.24
C GLY A 90 -12.52 2.49 -15.54
N THR A 91 -12.28 3.61 -14.86
CA THR A 91 -11.01 4.35 -14.95
C THR A 91 -9.90 3.60 -14.22
N LEU A 92 -10.14 3.14 -13.00
CA LEU A 92 -9.20 2.35 -12.21
C LEU A 92 -8.80 1.06 -12.92
N GLU A 93 -9.78 0.29 -13.42
CA GLU A 93 -9.53 -0.96 -14.14
C GLU A 93 -8.69 -0.74 -15.42
N ARG A 94 -8.95 0.34 -16.17
CA ARG A 94 -8.16 0.69 -17.36
C ARG A 94 -6.71 0.98 -17.07
N VAL A 95 -6.40 1.48 -15.90
CA VAL A 95 -5.04 1.81 -15.48
C VAL A 95 -4.41 0.73 -14.61
N GLY A 96 -5.10 -0.40 -14.43
CA GLY A 96 -4.54 -1.62 -13.84
C GLY A 96 -4.83 -1.82 -12.37
N TYR A 97 -5.74 -1.04 -11.76
CA TYR A 97 -6.24 -1.37 -10.43
C TYR A 97 -7.12 -2.63 -10.49
N CYS A 98 -7.04 -3.44 -9.47
CA CYS A 98 -8.03 -4.48 -9.22
C CYS A 98 -9.11 -3.92 -8.29
N LEU A 99 -10.35 -4.38 -8.48
CA LEU A 99 -11.42 -4.05 -7.55
C LEU A 99 -11.79 -5.30 -6.78
N GLU A 100 -11.75 -5.19 -5.48
CA GLU A 100 -12.03 -6.26 -4.54
C GLU A 100 -13.25 -5.90 -3.67
N ASN A 101 -13.93 -6.94 -3.20
CA ASN A 101 -14.97 -6.73 -2.21
C ASN A 101 -14.32 -6.60 -0.84
N ASP A 102 -14.59 -5.48 -0.19
CA ASP A 102 -14.26 -5.30 1.22
C ASP A 102 -15.57 -5.39 2.03
N CYS A 103 -15.55 -6.14 3.12
CA CYS A 103 -16.73 -6.29 3.99
C CYS A 103 -17.00 -5.05 4.85
N THR A 104 -16.06 -4.11 4.94
CA THR A 104 -16.17 -2.89 5.73
C THR A 104 -16.74 -1.72 4.96
N VAL A 105 -16.67 -1.73 3.62
CA VAL A 105 -17.15 -0.65 2.75
C VAL A 105 -17.99 -1.18 1.59
N ARG A 106 -19.08 -0.45 1.24
CA ARG A 106 -20.05 -0.89 0.24
C ARG A 106 -19.49 -0.90 -1.18
N GLY A 107 -18.64 0.06 -1.51
CA GLY A 107 -18.01 0.20 -2.83
C GLY A 107 -16.86 -0.78 -3.07
N GLY A 108 -16.28 -1.31 -1.99
CA GLY A 108 -15.12 -2.18 -2.04
C GLY A 108 -13.80 -1.41 -2.03
N GLU A 109 -12.74 -2.13 -2.30
CA GLU A 109 -11.36 -1.68 -2.28
C GLU A 109 -10.74 -1.76 -3.68
N ALA A 110 -9.86 -0.82 -3.99
CA ALA A 110 -9.16 -0.75 -5.26
C ALA A 110 -7.65 -0.63 -5.05
N PRO A 111 -6.94 -1.76 -4.90
CA PRO A 111 -5.48 -1.76 -4.86
C PRO A 111 -4.89 -1.41 -6.24
N SER A 112 -3.88 -0.55 -6.21
CA SER A 112 -3.15 -0.10 -7.40
C SER A 112 -2.10 -1.10 -7.87
N PRO A 113 -1.68 -1.04 -9.14
CA PRO A 113 -0.43 -1.66 -9.54
C PRO A 113 0.75 -1.02 -8.80
N LYS A 114 1.87 -1.75 -8.67
CA LYS A 114 3.13 -1.18 -8.16
C LYS A 114 3.57 0.00 -9.04
N MET A 115 3.78 1.15 -8.43
CA MET A 115 4.11 2.38 -9.11
C MET A 115 5.52 2.84 -8.78
N GLN A 116 6.27 3.23 -9.80
CA GLN A 116 7.54 3.96 -9.63
C GLN A 116 7.31 5.47 -9.65
N GLY A 117 6.32 5.93 -10.42
CA GLY A 117 5.97 7.33 -10.56
C GLY A 117 4.57 7.62 -10.01
N LEU A 118 4.38 8.81 -9.43
CA LEU A 118 3.12 9.21 -8.82
C LEU A 118 2.18 9.98 -9.76
N ALA A 119 2.62 10.30 -10.97
CA ALA A 119 1.79 11.04 -11.94
C ALA A 119 0.50 10.30 -12.29
N HIS A 120 0.54 8.99 -12.27
CA HIS A 120 -0.58 8.13 -12.59
C HIS A 120 -1.73 8.29 -11.57
N ILE A 121 -1.48 8.08 -10.27
CA ILE A 121 -2.51 8.23 -9.24
C ILE A 121 -3.01 9.67 -9.15
N SER A 122 -2.11 10.66 -9.26
CA SER A 122 -2.49 12.06 -9.30
C SER A 122 -3.49 12.35 -10.42
N LYS A 123 -3.25 11.81 -11.63
CA LYS A 123 -4.13 11.99 -12.79
C LYS A 123 -5.47 11.25 -12.62
N VAL A 124 -5.44 10.04 -12.05
CA VAL A 124 -6.67 9.28 -11.75
C VAL A 124 -7.57 10.09 -10.82
N LEU A 125 -7.03 10.61 -9.73
CA LEU A 125 -7.80 11.41 -8.77
C LEU A 125 -8.26 12.75 -9.38
N GLN A 126 -7.39 13.45 -10.13
CA GLN A 126 -7.73 14.72 -10.77
C GLN A 126 -8.89 14.61 -11.77
N ASN A 127 -8.93 13.53 -12.53
CA ASN A 127 -9.95 13.34 -13.56
C ASN A 127 -11.28 12.80 -13.02
N ASN A 128 -11.35 12.49 -11.72
CA ASN A 128 -12.51 11.88 -11.09
C ASN A 128 -12.77 12.46 -9.70
N GLU A 129 -12.64 13.77 -9.53
CA GLU A 129 -12.87 14.43 -8.22
C GLU A 129 -14.32 14.28 -7.73
N ASP A 130 -15.25 14.04 -8.64
CA ASP A 130 -16.64 13.78 -8.32
C ASP A 130 -16.91 12.47 -7.55
N ILE A 131 -15.94 11.55 -7.50
CA ILE A 131 -16.03 10.35 -6.64
C ILE A 131 -15.72 10.63 -5.16
N PHE A 132 -15.20 11.82 -4.83
CA PHE A 132 -14.72 12.11 -3.46
C PHE A 132 -15.82 12.02 -2.39
N TYR A 133 -17.11 12.08 -2.77
CA TYR A 133 -18.20 11.77 -1.87
C TYR A 133 -18.17 10.33 -1.32
N ALA A 134 -17.56 9.39 -2.05
CA ALA A 134 -17.44 8.00 -1.65
C ALA A 134 -16.29 7.77 -0.64
N PHE A 135 -15.43 8.76 -0.41
CA PHE A 135 -14.36 8.71 0.58
C PHE A 135 -14.87 9.24 1.92
N THR A 136 -15.71 8.45 2.56
CA THR A 136 -16.40 8.79 3.80
C THR A 136 -15.50 8.64 5.04
N ASN A 137 -16.08 8.83 6.22
CA ASN A 137 -15.38 8.56 7.47
C ASN A 137 -15.10 7.06 7.71
N ASN A 138 -15.74 6.17 6.96
CA ASN A 138 -15.57 4.73 7.07
C ASN A 138 -14.50 4.16 6.12
N THR A 139 -14.03 4.96 5.16
CA THR A 139 -13.01 4.52 4.19
C THR A 139 -11.61 4.82 4.67
N GLY A 140 -10.64 4.03 4.23
CA GLY A 140 -9.22 4.26 4.34
C GLY A 140 -8.58 4.49 2.97
N ALA A 141 -7.30 4.80 3.02
CA ALA A 141 -6.45 4.77 1.84
C ALA A 141 -5.06 4.32 2.28
N HIS A 142 -4.75 3.07 2.05
CA HIS A 142 -3.51 2.45 2.53
C HIS A 142 -2.39 2.69 1.51
N ILE A 143 -1.21 3.04 2.01
CA ILE A 143 -0.05 3.33 1.16
C ILE A 143 1.04 2.33 1.50
N HIS A 144 1.39 1.48 0.54
CA HIS A 144 2.44 0.49 0.67
C HIS A 144 3.73 1.01 0.04
N THR A 145 4.87 0.79 0.70
CA THR A 145 6.18 0.98 0.09
C THR A 145 6.99 -0.30 0.20
N SER A 146 7.71 -0.65 -0.88
CA SER A 146 8.49 -1.89 -0.93
C SER A 146 9.71 -1.81 -0.01
N THR A 147 10.08 -2.95 0.57
CA THR A 147 11.30 -3.11 1.37
C THR A 147 11.86 -4.53 1.26
N THR A 148 13.18 -4.66 1.32
CA THR A 148 13.87 -5.94 1.48
C THR A 148 14.24 -6.21 2.94
N ARG A 149 13.88 -5.31 3.87
CA ARG A 149 14.34 -5.29 5.25
C ARG A 149 13.24 -5.55 6.27
N ILE A 150 12.17 -6.21 5.89
CA ILE A 150 10.97 -6.35 6.73
C ILE A 150 11.27 -6.96 8.09
N ASP A 151 12.11 -8.01 8.16
CA ASP A 151 12.46 -8.66 9.43
C ASP A 151 13.24 -7.72 10.38
N TYR A 152 14.09 -6.87 9.79
CA TYR A 152 14.79 -5.84 10.56
C TYR A 152 13.81 -4.79 11.08
N ILE A 153 12.90 -4.35 10.24
CA ILE A 153 11.87 -3.35 10.58
C ILE A 153 10.97 -3.89 11.69
N ARG A 154 10.50 -5.13 11.62
CA ARG A 154 9.69 -5.77 12.66
C ARG A 154 10.43 -5.81 13.99
N ARG A 155 11.70 -6.23 13.97
CA ARG A 155 12.54 -6.31 15.19
C ARG A 155 12.73 -4.97 15.86
N TYR A 156 12.91 -3.90 15.12
CA TYR A 156 13.19 -2.55 15.62
C TYR A 156 12.03 -1.57 15.40
N TYR A 157 10.83 -2.08 15.22
CA TYR A 157 9.62 -1.35 14.87
C TYR A 157 9.41 -0.10 15.74
N HIS A 158 9.43 -0.27 17.06
CA HIS A 158 9.25 0.84 18.00
C HIS A 158 10.37 1.89 17.89
N SER A 159 11.61 1.46 17.68
CA SER A 159 12.72 2.40 17.53
C SER A 159 12.61 3.24 16.26
N ILE A 160 12.01 2.67 15.19
CA ILE A 160 11.85 3.35 13.89
C ILE A 160 10.58 4.22 13.87
N PHE A 161 9.45 3.71 14.35
CA PHE A 161 8.15 4.37 14.14
C PHE A 161 7.57 5.07 15.38
N MET A 162 8.08 4.79 16.60
CA MET A 162 7.64 5.53 17.78
C MET A 162 7.94 7.03 17.69
N PRO A 163 9.13 7.49 17.19
CA PRO A 163 9.36 8.91 17.00
C PRO A 163 8.33 9.58 16.07
N LEU A 164 7.94 8.91 14.98
CA LEU A 164 6.88 9.40 14.08
C LEU A 164 5.52 9.43 14.79
N ASN A 165 5.18 8.36 15.55
CA ASN A 165 3.96 8.31 16.34
C ASN A 165 3.86 9.48 17.33
N ASP A 166 4.94 9.73 18.07
CA ASP A 166 4.99 10.80 19.06
C ASP A 166 4.90 12.18 18.40
N TYR A 167 5.55 12.36 17.25
CA TYR A 167 5.42 13.57 16.45
C TYR A 167 3.96 13.81 16.02
N ILE A 168 3.29 12.80 15.47
CA ILE A 168 1.89 12.91 15.04
C ILE A 168 0.96 13.17 16.24
N LYS A 169 1.19 12.50 17.38
CA LYS A 169 0.38 12.66 18.60
C LYS A 169 0.56 14.03 19.26
N ALA A 170 1.73 14.66 19.12
CA ALA A 170 1.98 16.00 19.65
C ALA A 170 1.14 17.09 18.98
N HIS A 171 0.58 16.83 17.80
CA HIS A 171 -0.29 17.76 17.08
C HIS A 171 -1.77 17.52 17.40
N SER A 172 -2.62 18.53 17.16
CA SER A 172 -4.07 18.42 17.39
C SER A 172 -4.76 17.45 16.42
N SER A 173 -5.97 17.01 16.78
CA SER A 173 -6.81 16.20 15.89
C SER A 173 -7.09 16.92 14.57
N GLU A 174 -7.38 18.23 14.62
CA GLU A 174 -7.62 19.05 13.44
C GLU A 174 -6.42 19.07 12.51
N TRP A 175 -5.19 19.21 13.05
CA TRP A 175 -3.97 19.14 12.25
C TRP A 175 -3.81 17.77 11.59
N ARG A 176 -4.08 16.66 12.32
CA ARG A 176 -3.99 15.31 11.76
C ARG A 176 -5.00 15.12 10.62
N VAL A 177 -6.22 15.59 10.80
CA VAL A 177 -7.25 15.54 9.75
C VAL A 177 -6.85 16.37 8.53
N ASP A 178 -6.27 17.55 8.72
CA ASP A 178 -5.77 18.40 7.64
C ASP A 178 -4.64 17.72 6.85
N LYS A 179 -3.69 17.08 7.53
CA LYS A 179 -2.49 16.48 6.89
C LYS A 179 -2.70 15.08 6.34
N PHE A 180 -3.50 14.26 7.03
CA PHE A 180 -3.69 12.85 6.68
C PHE A 180 -5.12 12.52 6.21
N GLY A 181 -6.05 13.47 6.30
CA GLY A 181 -7.48 13.23 6.02
C GLY A 181 -8.20 12.51 7.16
N SER A 182 -7.50 12.07 8.19
CA SER A 182 -8.07 11.39 9.36
C SER A 182 -7.23 11.58 10.62
N ASP A 183 -7.84 11.26 11.76
CA ASP A 183 -7.16 11.08 13.04
C ASP A 183 -6.88 9.59 13.31
N PHE A 184 -6.13 9.29 14.38
CA PHE A 184 -5.99 7.91 14.86
C PHE A 184 -7.36 7.29 15.18
N ARG A 185 -7.52 6.02 14.84
CA ARG A 185 -8.78 5.27 14.97
C ARG A 185 -8.50 3.77 15.05
N GLY A 186 -9.56 2.94 15.24
CA GLY A 186 -9.44 1.51 15.43
C GLY A 186 -8.61 0.77 14.38
N TYR A 187 -8.73 1.16 13.09
CA TYR A 187 -7.96 0.56 11.98
C TYR A 187 -6.70 1.33 11.60
N ALA A 188 -6.32 2.35 12.36
CA ALA A 188 -5.10 3.12 12.22
C ALA A 188 -4.73 3.69 13.57
N SER A 189 -4.57 2.82 14.57
CA SER A 189 -4.28 3.20 15.94
C SER A 189 -2.84 3.66 16.12
N SER A 190 -2.63 4.47 17.14
CA SER A 190 -1.30 4.91 17.54
C SER A 190 -0.48 3.76 18.13
N ILE A 191 0.83 3.84 17.98
CA ILE A 191 1.79 2.88 18.52
C ILE A 191 1.99 3.11 20.03
N ASP A 192 2.06 2.02 20.79
CA ASP A 192 2.54 2.00 22.16
C ASP A 192 3.61 0.91 22.33
N LYS A 193 4.13 0.75 23.54
CA LYS A 193 5.21 -0.21 23.82
C LYS A 193 4.83 -1.69 23.68
N TYR A 194 3.54 -1.99 23.57
CA TYR A 194 3.00 -3.35 23.44
C TYR A 194 2.49 -3.63 22.02
N THR A 195 2.56 -2.65 21.13
CA THR A 195 2.04 -2.75 19.78
C THR A 195 2.77 -3.84 19.00
N ASP A 196 2.00 -4.79 18.46
CA ASP A 196 2.52 -5.79 17.53
C ASP A 196 2.74 -5.15 16.14
N PRO A 197 3.96 -5.20 15.58
CA PRO A 197 4.26 -4.67 14.26
C PRO A 197 3.39 -5.21 13.12
N GLU A 198 2.85 -6.41 13.30
CA GLU A 198 2.05 -7.12 12.28
C GLU A 198 0.54 -6.94 12.48
N SER A 199 0.11 -6.17 13.48
CA SER A 199 -1.31 -5.88 13.69
C SER A 199 -1.87 -4.97 12.62
N HIS A 200 -3.00 -5.39 12.03
CA HIS A 200 -3.78 -4.60 11.07
C HIS A 200 -4.38 -3.30 11.66
N GLU A 201 -4.38 -3.15 12.97
CA GLU A 201 -4.95 -1.98 13.63
C GLU A 201 -3.97 -0.80 13.71
N ASN A 202 -2.69 -1.02 13.43
CA ASN A 202 -1.68 0.01 13.53
C ASN A 202 -1.70 0.98 12.36
N PHE A 203 -1.38 2.24 12.60
CA PHE A 203 -1.22 3.22 11.52
C PHE A 203 0.00 2.95 10.63
N VAL A 204 0.97 2.19 11.14
CA VAL A 204 2.05 1.54 10.37
C VAL A 204 1.96 0.05 10.59
N ASN A 205 1.76 -0.71 9.52
CA ASN A 205 1.63 -2.16 9.54
C ASN A 205 2.78 -2.81 8.77
N CYS A 206 3.38 -3.85 9.35
CA CYS A 206 4.50 -4.61 8.81
C CYS A 206 4.16 -6.09 8.56
N GLN A 207 2.88 -6.45 8.42
CA GLN A 207 2.44 -7.84 8.22
C GLN A 207 2.95 -8.43 6.90
N HIS A 208 3.04 -7.62 5.84
CA HIS A 208 3.47 -8.09 4.52
C HIS A 208 4.98 -8.36 4.46
N GLU A 209 5.38 -9.40 3.72
CA GLU A 209 6.79 -9.82 3.62
C GLU A 209 7.71 -8.83 2.91
N HIS A 210 7.16 -7.96 2.07
CA HIS A 210 7.95 -7.09 1.19
C HIS A 210 7.51 -5.63 1.19
N THR A 211 6.56 -5.26 2.05
CA THR A 211 6.08 -3.88 2.14
C THR A 211 5.84 -3.45 3.58
N ILE A 212 5.99 -2.16 3.82
CA ILE A 212 5.46 -1.48 4.99
C ILE A 212 4.27 -0.63 4.55
N GLU A 213 3.20 -0.71 5.31
CA GLU A 213 1.93 -0.08 5.02
C GLU A 213 1.67 1.10 5.95
N PHE A 214 1.19 2.21 5.40
CA PHE A 214 0.74 3.40 6.12
C PHE A 214 -0.78 3.52 6.01
N ARG A 215 -1.49 3.31 7.10
CA ARG A 215 -2.95 3.19 7.17
C ARG A 215 -3.67 4.44 7.67
N LEU A 216 -2.92 5.43 8.17
CA LEU A 216 -3.50 6.67 8.67
C LEU A 216 -4.21 7.50 7.59
N PRO A 217 -3.73 7.56 6.31
CA PRO A 217 -4.33 8.43 5.32
C PRO A 217 -5.79 8.12 4.98
N ARG A 218 -6.52 9.19 4.63
CA ARG A 218 -7.80 9.17 3.91
C ARG A 218 -7.76 10.15 2.77
N ILE A 219 -8.51 9.86 1.73
CA ILE A 219 -8.65 10.78 0.61
C ILE A 219 -9.72 11.81 0.96
N ARG A 220 -9.30 13.02 1.32
CA ARG A 220 -10.19 14.19 1.47
C ARG A 220 -9.99 15.14 0.31
N GLU A 221 -8.74 15.38 0.00
CA GLU A 221 -8.28 16.22 -1.09
C GLU A 221 -7.13 15.54 -1.82
N ARG A 222 -7.08 15.70 -3.13
CA ARG A 222 -6.02 15.13 -3.96
C ARG A 222 -4.62 15.55 -3.48
N HIS A 223 -4.41 16.85 -3.22
CA HIS A 223 -3.10 17.37 -2.83
C HIS A 223 -2.63 16.77 -1.49
N GLN A 224 -3.50 16.73 -0.51
CA GLN A 224 -3.25 16.17 0.82
C GLN A 224 -2.83 14.69 0.70
N PHE A 225 -3.60 13.88 -0.02
CA PHE A 225 -3.31 12.47 -0.21
C PHE A 225 -2.02 12.23 -0.99
N MET A 226 -1.75 13.03 -2.03
CA MET A 226 -0.49 12.97 -2.77
C MET A 226 0.74 13.28 -1.90
N ASN A 227 0.62 14.15 -0.90
CA ASN A 227 1.70 14.40 0.06
C ASN A 227 1.93 13.18 0.97
N CYS A 228 0.87 12.50 1.41
CA CYS A 228 1.01 11.24 2.15
C CYS A 228 1.75 10.17 1.34
N ILE A 229 1.41 10.01 0.04
CA ILE A 229 2.07 9.04 -0.83
C ILE A 229 3.57 9.40 -1.02
N LYS A 230 3.88 10.67 -1.28
CA LYS A 230 5.27 11.13 -1.43
C LYS A 230 6.08 10.90 -0.17
N PHE A 231 5.52 11.28 0.98
CA PHE A 231 6.12 11.07 2.29
C PHE A 231 6.44 9.58 2.49
N TRP A 232 5.45 8.71 2.35
CA TRP A 232 5.64 7.29 2.64
C TRP A 232 6.61 6.60 1.68
N ARG A 233 6.65 7.02 0.42
CA ARG A 233 7.67 6.58 -0.52
C ARG A 233 9.08 6.98 -0.08
N GLU A 234 9.27 8.21 0.41
CA GLU A 234 10.57 8.66 0.91
C GLU A 234 10.95 7.94 2.22
N VAL A 235 9.98 7.61 3.09
CA VAL A 235 10.21 6.76 4.27
C VAL A 235 10.72 5.38 3.83
N GLY A 236 10.09 4.73 2.87
CA GLY A 236 10.56 3.45 2.36
C GLY A 236 11.96 3.54 1.75
N PHE A 237 12.24 4.58 0.97
CA PHE A 237 13.56 4.82 0.41
C PHE A 237 14.62 5.04 1.50
N LEU A 238 14.30 5.84 2.51
CA LEU A 238 15.17 6.07 3.65
C LEU A 238 15.51 4.76 4.36
N ILE A 239 14.49 3.98 4.74
CA ILE A 239 14.68 2.70 5.45
C ILE A 239 15.52 1.72 4.61
N GLU A 240 15.26 1.62 3.30
CA GLU A 240 15.97 0.70 2.42
C GLU A 240 17.46 1.06 2.29
N ASN A 241 17.81 2.34 2.34
CA ASN A 241 19.17 2.83 2.18
C ASN A 241 19.88 3.15 3.51
N PHE A 242 19.19 3.03 4.65
CA PHE A 242 19.79 3.33 5.94
C PHE A 242 20.82 2.25 6.33
N ASP A 243 21.97 2.66 6.85
CA ASP A 243 22.99 1.70 7.29
C ASP A 243 22.67 1.17 8.71
N PHE A 244 21.91 0.09 8.73
CA PHE A 244 21.59 -0.62 9.96
C PHE A 244 22.69 -1.60 10.42
N ASN A 245 23.61 -1.99 9.52
CA ASN A 245 24.54 -3.09 9.72
C ASN A 245 25.92 -2.64 10.24
N ALA A 246 26.05 -1.40 10.66
CA ALA A 246 27.34 -0.85 11.14
C ALA A 246 28.00 -1.65 12.29
N SER A 247 27.30 -2.63 12.90
CA SER A 247 27.85 -3.48 13.95
C SER A 247 27.05 -4.78 14.12
N ALA A 248 27.71 -5.83 14.60
CA ALA A 248 27.07 -7.04 15.11
C ALA A 248 26.40 -6.80 16.49
N ASP A 249 26.75 -5.72 17.18
CA ASP A 249 26.23 -5.32 18.47
C ASP A 249 24.77 -4.88 18.39
N ASN A 250 23.91 -5.48 19.22
CA ASN A 250 22.47 -5.21 19.23
C ASN A 250 22.13 -3.78 19.72
N ASP A 251 22.92 -3.22 20.65
CA ASP A 251 22.69 -1.87 21.17
C ASP A 251 23.03 -0.81 20.11
N ILE A 252 24.08 -1.05 19.33
CA ILE A 252 24.42 -0.19 18.18
C ILE A 252 23.32 -0.27 17.12
N ARG A 253 22.79 -1.47 16.81
CA ARG A 253 21.67 -1.64 15.87
C ARG A 253 20.42 -0.92 16.35
N LYS A 254 20.08 -1.01 17.61
CA LYS A 254 18.95 -0.29 18.22
C LYS A 254 19.13 1.23 18.14
N THR A 255 20.35 1.71 18.41
CA THR A 255 20.71 3.13 18.28
C THR A 255 20.57 3.60 16.83
N ASN A 256 21.01 2.81 15.85
CA ASN A 256 20.85 3.13 14.44
C ASN A 256 19.38 3.11 14.01
N ALA A 257 18.57 2.17 14.50
CA ALA A 257 17.13 2.16 14.26
C ALA A 257 16.44 3.43 14.80
N LYS A 258 16.85 3.91 15.99
CA LYS A 258 16.34 5.19 16.52
C LYS A 258 16.76 6.37 15.65
N LYS A 259 18.01 6.44 15.20
CA LYS A 259 18.45 7.48 14.25
C LYS A 259 17.64 7.45 12.96
N CYS A 260 17.31 6.25 12.43
CA CYS A 260 16.41 6.12 11.29
C CYS A 260 15.03 6.73 11.61
N GLY A 261 14.47 6.46 12.78
CA GLY A 261 13.21 7.04 13.23
C GLY A 261 13.25 8.57 13.31
N ASP A 262 14.36 9.14 13.81
CA ASP A 262 14.55 10.60 13.84
C ASP A 262 14.59 11.21 12.41
N GLU A 263 15.18 10.51 11.43
CA GLU A 263 15.15 10.93 10.02
C GLU A 263 13.72 10.80 9.41
N VAL A 264 12.95 9.79 9.80
CA VAL A 264 11.53 9.67 9.40
C VAL A 264 10.73 10.87 9.90
N VAL A 265 10.97 11.33 11.15
CA VAL A 265 10.34 12.55 11.68
C VAL A 265 10.73 13.78 10.86
N LYS A 266 12.00 13.93 10.46
CA LYS A 266 12.43 15.05 9.59
C LYS A 266 11.70 15.04 8.24
N LEU A 267 11.47 13.87 7.69
CA LEU A 267 10.63 13.74 6.49
C LEU A 267 9.19 14.17 6.77
N ALA A 268 8.60 13.78 7.92
CA ALA A 268 7.26 14.21 8.29
C ALA A 268 7.16 15.74 8.42
N VAL A 269 8.12 16.38 9.07
CA VAL A 269 8.23 17.86 9.14
C VAL A 269 8.34 18.48 7.75
N LYS A 270 9.14 17.91 6.85
CA LYS A 270 9.28 18.38 5.45
C LYS A 270 7.95 18.38 4.69
N TYR A 271 7.14 17.33 4.86
CA TYR A 271 5.90 17.15 4.08
C TYR A 271 4.68 17.82 4.72
N PHE A 272 4.62 17.87 6.03
CA PHE A 272 3.41 18.28 6.76
C PHE A 272 3.60 19.56 7.57
N GLY A 273 4.84 19.97 7.78
CA GLY A 273 5.18 21.16 8.56
C GLY A 273 4.94 20.98 10.06
N VAL A 274 5.29 21.98 10.83
CA VAL A 274 4.97 22.13 12.24
C VAL A 274 3.75 23.03 12.36
#